data_9d883a0107cb5963201739efe43c6281
#
_entry.id   9d883a0107cb5963201739efe43c6281
#
_cell.length_a   1.000
_cell.length_b   1.000
_cell.length_c   1.000
_cell.angle_alpha   90.00
_cell.angle_beta   90.00
_cell.angle_gamma   90.00
#
_symmetry.space_group_name_H-M   'P 1'
#
loop_
_entity.id
_entity.type
_entity.pdbx_description
1 polymer ?
#
loop_
_entity_poly.entity_id
_entity_poly.type
_entity_poly.pdbx_seq_one_letter_code
_entity_poly.pdbx_strand_id
1 'polypeptide(L)'
;MSNGALKLLAGAGAGDDPVYVDDLFSCFLYEGASATNNIVNNIDVSGEGGLVWLKHRVLSGASATSNQHHQLYDTERGASYSLNSNRTSAQDDTGSVMTFNNNGFTLSGSNSVSNRSGNYYVSWTFRKAEKFFDVVTYTGDGSTNKTISHNLGSTPGMIIVKCTSASYRWNVWHRSLTNATTNTNPSNAYILKLETTDAEELTSSGGIADVNGSTFDVGGVFANNTGETFVAYLFAHNNDDGEYGEGADEDIIKCGKYTGTGSSLNVDLGFEPQWVMIKRANASDDWVMYDVMRGMPVGSDSAELNPNASYAENGYFGSSQPDINPYASGFTLQGTSSPYN
;
A
#
# COMPACT_ATOMS: atom_id res chain seq x y z
N MET A 1 5.95 25.25 13.05
CA MET A 1 5.43 25.72 14.36
C MET A 1 4.29 24.79 14.72
N SER A 2 4.48 24.02 15.77
CA SER A 2 3.59 22.95 16.21
C SER A 2 2.23 23.49 16.67
N ASN A 3 1.15 23.02 16.07
CA ASN A 3 -0.23 23.31 16.51
C ASN A 3 -0.67 22.45 17.71
N GLY A 4 0.23 22.21 18.65
CA GLY A 4 -0.03 21.45 19.86
C GLY A 4 -0.72 22.20 21.00
N ALA A 5 -1.59 23.16 20.74
CA ALA A 5 -2.13 24.03 21.79
C ALA A 5 -3.65 24.24 21.77
N LEU A 6 -4.44 23.26 21.31
CA LEU A 6 -5.92 23.40 21.42
C LEU A 6 -6.65 22.15 21.93
N LYS A 7 -6.01 21.31 22.71
CA LYS A 7 -6.67 20.20 23.45
C LYS A 7 -7.01 20.60 24.89
N LEU A 8 -7.61 21.76 25.10
CA LEU A 8 -8.16 22.10 26.41
C LEU A 8 -9.45 22.90 26.21
N LEU A 9 -10.58 22.22 26.25
CA LEU A 9 -11.90 22.65 26.66
C LEU A 9 -13.01 21.95 25.86
N ALA A 10 -13.22 20.68 26.12
CA ALA A 10 -14.56 20.11 26.03
C ALA A 10 -14.69 19.11 27.17
N GLY A 11 -15.38 19.52 28.20
CA GLY A 11 -15.73 18.67 29.30
C GLY A 11 -16.87 17.76 28.93
N ALA A 12 -16.75 16.49 29.40
CA ALA A 12 -17.81 15.56 29.70
C ALA A 12 -18.67 15.06 28.55
N GLY A 13 -18.18 14.04 27.91
CA GLY A 13 -18.88 12.99 27.23
C GLY A 13 -17.81 11.98 26.83
N ALA A 14 -17.84 10.76 27.35
CA ALA A 14 -16.94 9.70 26.93
C ALA A 14 -17.37 9.21 25.54
N GLY A 15 -17.03 9.99 24.52
CA GLY A 15 -16.91 9.55 23.15
C GLY A 15 -15.41 9.40 22.90
N ASP A 16 -14.99 8.37 22.20
CA ASP A 16 -13.61 8.23 21.75
C ASP A 16 -13.20 9.50 20.99
N ASP A 17 -11.95 9.96 21.18
CA ASP A 17 -11.42 11.10 20.43
C ASP A 17 -11.56 10.78 18.93
N PRO A 18 -11.94 11.77 18.08
CA PRO A 18 -12.03 11.57 16.65
C PRO A 18 -10.72 11.05 16.08
N VAL A 19 -10.80 10.05 15.22
CA VAL A 19 -9.64 9.50 14.50
C VAL A 19 -9.53 10.18 13.15
N TYR A 20 -8.36 10.70 12.84
CA TYR A 20 -8.06 11.38 11.58
C TYR A 20 -7.11 10.55 10.72
N VAL A 21 -7.00 10.88 9.43
CA VAL A 21 -6.11 10.18 8.50
C VAL A 21 -4.65 10.24 8.94
N ASP A 22 -4.20 11.30 9.59
CA ASP A 22 -2.84 11.47 10.12
C ASP A 22 -2.54 10.67 11.40
N ASP A 23 -3.56 10.05 12.01
CA ASP A 23 -3.41 9.02 13.06
C ASP A 23 -3.19 7.62 12.45
N LEU A 24 -3.49 7.42 11.17
CA LEU A 24 -3.59 6.10 10.52
C LEU A 24 -2.60 5.91 9.38
N PHE A 25 -2.30 6.99 8.66
CA PHE A 25 -1.47 6.95 7.45
C PHE A 25 -0.45 8.08 7.42
N SER A 26 0.75 7.76 6.98
CA SER A 26 1.79 8.77 6.75
C SER A 26 2.63 8.44 5.53
N CYS A 27 2.82 9.45 4.67
CA CYS A 27 3.92 9.53 3.71
C CYS A 27 5.06 10.31 4.36
N PHE A 28 6.23 9.73 4.49
CA PHE A 28 7.33 10.39 5.20
C PHE A 28 8.67 10.24 4.46
N LEU A 29 9.40 11.35 4.31
CA LEU A 29 10.73 11.38 3.70
C LEU A 29 11.79 11.42 4.76
N TYR A 30 12.84 10.61 4.60
CA TYR A 30 13.98 10.60 5.52
C TYR A 30 15.31 10.37 4.81
N GLU A 31 16.39 10.79 5.43
CA GLU A 31 17.75 10.46 5.03
C GLU A 31 18.27 9.29 5.87
N GLY A 32 18.98 8.38 5.22
CA GLY A 32 19.62 7.26 5.92
C GLY A 32 20.80 7.72 6.78
N ALA A 33 20.99 7.09 7.94
CA ALA A 33 22.01 7.46 8.91
C ALA A 33 23.20 6.50 8.99
N SER A 34 23.08 5.28 8.42
CA SER A 34 24.05 4.16 8.62
C SER A 34 24.27 3.79 10.08
N ALA A 35 23.41 4.21 10.96
CA ALA A 35 23.38 3.99 12.41
C ALA A 35 21.90 3.87 12.84
N THR A 36 21.63 3.95 14.14
CA THR A 36 20.25 4.05 14.61
C THR A 36 19.60 5.32 14.06
N ASN A 37 18.45 5.16 13.38
CA ASN A 37 17.70 6.22 12.75
C ASN A 37 16.24 6.14 13.21
N ASN A 38 15.81 7.07 14.02
CA ASN A 38 14.45 7.13 14.53
C ASN A 38 13.59 7.96 13.58
N ILE A 39 12.65 7.33 12.92
CA ILE A 39 11.70 7.96 12.01
C ILE A 39 10.42 8.24 12.77
N VAL A 40 10.19 9.50 13.11
CA VAL A 40 9.00 9.97 13.83
C VAL A 40 8.02 10.53 12.81
N ASN A 41 7.03 9.72 12.47
CA ASN A 41 5.98 10.05 11.51
C ASN A 41 4.57 10.09 12.14
N ASN A 42 4.52 10.03 13.47
CA ASN A 42 3.32 10.09 14.32
C ASN A 42 2.35 8.92 14.20
N ILE A 43 2.70 7.85 13.52
CA ILE A 43 1.84 6.65 13.41
C ILE A 43 2.24 5.62 14.48
N ASP A 44 1.29 5.24 15.34
CA ASP A 44 1.47 4.16 16.31
C ASP A 44 1.31 2.79 15.63
N VAL A 45 2.43 2.20 15.22
CA VAL A 45 2.46 0.84 14.68
C VAL A 45 2.85 -0.20 15.74
N SER A 46 3.28 0.21 16.94
CA SER A 46 3.62 -0.74 18.00
C SER A 46 2.42 -1.15 18.84
N GLY A 47 1.44 -0.27 19.02
CA GLY A 47 0.23 -0.54 19.80
C GLY A 47 -0.84 -1.25 18.97
N GLU A 48 -1.21 -0.67 17.86
CA GLU A 48 -2.31 -1.14 17.03
C GLU A 48 -1.86 -2.11 15.92
N GLY A 49 -0.59 -2.09 15.58
CA GLY A 49 -0.05 -2.83 14.44
C GLY A 49 -0.19 -2.09 13.13
N GLY A 50 0.45 -2.64 12.09
CA GLY A 50 0.40 -2.03 10.77
C GLY A 50 1.48 -2.50 9.81
N LEU A 51 1.63 -1.74 8.73
CA LEU A 51 2.59 -1.95 7.66
C LEU A 51 3.48 -0.70 7.51
N VAL A 52 4.79 -0.91 7.41
CA VAL A 52 5.76 0.09 6.97
C VAL A 52 6.32 -0.35 5.62
N TRP A 53 5.97 0.38 4.58
CA TRP A 53 6.47 0.15 3.22
C TRP A 53 7.53 1.19 2.89
N LEU A 54 8.75 0.75 2.60
CA LEU A 54 9.92 1.60 2.36
C LEU A 54 10.40 1.53 0.92
N LYS A 55 10.91 2.64 0.41
CA LYS A 55 11.61 2.68 -0.88
C LYS A 55 12.74 3.67 -0.86
N HIS A 56 13.89 3.25 -1.35
CA HIS A 56 15.01 4.14 -1.65
C HIS A 56 14.68 5.01 -2.88
N ARG A 57 14.88 6.31 -2.73
CA ARG A 57 14.73 7.33 -3.78
C ARG A 57 16.14 7.69 -4.26
N VAL A 58 16.52 7.34 -5.47
CA VAL A 58 17.82 7.81 -6.01
C VAL A 58 17.57 9.13 -6.73
N LEU A 59 18.00 10.23 -6.14
CA LEU A 59 18.10 11.49 -6.84
C LEU A 59 19.32 11.45 -7.77
N SER A 60 19.22 12.06 -8.94
CA SER A 60 20.25 12.06 -9.97
C SER A 60 21.64 12.45 -9.43
N GLY A 61 22.64 11.58 -9.63
CA GLY A 61 24.03 11.79 -9.18
C GLY A 61 24.52 10.83 -8.11
N ALA A 62 23.67 10.12 -7.39
CA ALA A 62 24.07 9.03 -6.52
C ALA A 62 24.25 7.75 -7.34
N SER A 63 25.27 6.95 -7.01
CA SER A 63 25.54 5.67 -7.67
C SER A 63 24.28 4.78 -7.58
N ALA A 64 23.59 4.60 -8.70
CA ALA A 64 22.48 3.67 -8.82
C ALA A 64 23.02 2.25 -8.64
N THR A 65 23.01 1.75 -7.40
CA THR A 65 23.29 0.34 -7.15
C THR A 65 22.02 -0.45 -7.50
N SER A 66 22.16 -1.50 -8.26
CA SER A 66 21.12 -2.26 -8.94
C SER A 66 20.14 -3.05 -8.04
N ASN A 67 20.03 -2.76 -6.75
CA ASN A 67 19.24 -3.56 -5.79
C ASN A 67 18.42 -2.70 -4.84
N GLN A 68 17.77 -1.67 -5.34
CA GLN A 68 16.95 -0.79 -4.52
C GLN A 68 15.49 -1.26 -4.50
N HIS A 69 15.27 -2.49 -3.99
CA HIS A 69 13.94 -3.06 -3.91
C HIS A 69 13.05 -2.30 -2.91
N HIS A 70 11.75 -2.34 -3.15
CA HIS A 70 10.78 -2.00 -2.13
C HIS A 70 10.90 -2.96 -0.95
N GLN A 71 10.69 -2.48 0.26
CA GLN A 71 10.68 -3.31 1.47
C GLN A 71 9.38 -3.10 2.25
N LEU A 72 8.73 -4.19 2.59
CA LEU A 72 7.50 -4.23 3.37
C LEU A 72 7.78 -4.95 4.70
N TYR A 73 7.61 -4.23 5.79
CA TYR A 73 7.66 -4.74 7.16
C TYR A 73 6.28 -4.60 7.79
N ASP A 74 5.76 -5.64 8.42
CA ASP A 74 4.48 -5.58 9.12
C ASP A 74 4.57 -6.24 10.49
N THR A 75 3.64 -5.87 11.35
CA THR A 75 3.64 -6.30 12.75
C THR A 75 3.22 -7.75 12.94
N GLU A 76 2.46 -8.32 11.99
CA GLU A 76 2.01 -9.72 12.08
C GLU A 76 3.14 -10.72 11.79
N ARG A 77 4.08 -10.38 10.90
CA ARG A 77 5.28 -11.18 10.66
C ARG A 77 6.43 -10.82 11.59
N GLY A 78 6.36 -9.63 12.17
CA GLY A 78 7.40 -9.10 13.03
C GLY A 78 8.47 -8.29 12.30
N ALA A 79 9.15 -7.44 13.06
CA ALA A 79 10.07 -6.43 12.54
C ALA A 79 11.36 -6.97 11.90
N SER A 80 11.65 -8.25 12.08
CA SER A 80 12.84 -8.91 11.49
C SER A 80 12.63 -9.36 10.05
N TYR A 81 11.38 -9.41 9.57
CA TYR A 81 11.06 -9.99 8.26
C TYR A 81 10.63 -8.94 7.26
N SER A 82 11.32 -8.88 6.12
CA SER A 82 10.93 -8.03 4.99
C SER A 82 10.44 -8.83 3.79
N LEU A 83 9.57 -8.23 3.02
CA LEU A 83 9.17 -8.67 1.69
C LEU A 83 9.50 -7.59 0.66
N ASN A 84 9.72 -7.99 -0.58
CA ASN A 84 9.94 -7.06 -1.68
C ASN A 84 8.77 -7.11 -2.65
N SER A 85 8.04 -5.99 -2.86
CA SER A 85 6.87 -5.96 -3.73
C SER A 85 7.18 -6.30 -5.19
N ASN A 86 8.40 -6.00 -5.62
CA ASN A 86 8.90 -6.20 -6.98
C ASN A 86 9.64 -7.55 -7.18
N ARG A 87 9.46 -8.52 -6.27
CA ARG A 87 10.08 -9.85 -6.35
C ARG A 87 9.14 -10.95 -5.89
N THR A 88 9.33 -12.13 -6.45
CA THR A 88 8.63 -13.34 -6.03
C THR A 88 9.24 -14.02 -4.80
N SER A 89 10.43 -13.63 -4.37
CA SER A 89 11.16 -14.26 -3.25
C SER A 89 10.29 -14.42 -2.01
N ALA A 90 10.60 -15.42 -1.20
CA ALA A 90 10.13 -15.55 0.18
C ALA A 90 10.58 -14.34 1.01
N GLN A 91 10.06 -14.20 2.23
CA GLN A 91 10.52 -13.16 3.13
C GLN A 91 12.00 -13.33 3.48
N ASP A 92 12.69 -12.20 3.59
CA ASP A 92 14.07 -12.14 4.04
C ASP A 92 14.09 -11.92 5.56
N ASP A 93 14.88 -12.71 6.29
CA ASP A 93 15.23 -12.40 7.68
C ASP A 93 16.33 -11.33 7.66
N THR A 94 15.96 -10.11 7.97
CA THR A 94 16.86 -8.95 8.00
C THR A 94 17.49 -8.75 9.38
N GLY A 95 17.19 -9.65 10.33
CA GLY A 95 17.54 -9.46 11.74
C GLY A 95 16.83 -8.24 12.34
N SER A 96 17.43 -7.59 13.31
CA SER A 96 16.81 -6.46 14.02
C SER A 96 17.04 -5.11 13.28
N VAL A 97 16.74 -5.04 11.98
CA VAL A 97 16.89 -3.80 11.20
C VAL A 97 15.77 -2.80 11.52
N MET A 98 14.57 -3.29 11.79
CA MET A 98 13.37 -2.49 12.07
C MET A 98 12.93 -2.66 13.52
N THR A 99 12.39 -1.60 14.12
CA THR A 99 11.60 -1.63 15.36
C THR A 99 10.38 -0.77 15.15
N PHE A 100 9.21 -1.30 15.46
CA PHE A 100 7.95 -0.55 15.44
C PHE A 100 7.82 0.27 16.72
N ASN A 101 7.45 1.53 16.60
CA ASN A 101 7.29 2.47 17.71
C ASN A 101 5.84 3.00 17.79
N ASN A 102 5.52 3.62 18.91
CA ASN A 102 4.20 4.25 19.09
C ASN A 102 4.05 5.61 18.38
N ASN A 103 5.06 6.04 17.64
CA ASN A 103 5.06 7.29 16.87
C ASN A 103 5.86 7.17 15.57
N GLY A 104 6.00 5.95 15.04
CA GLY A 104 6.75 5.66 13.83
C GLY A 104 7.56 4.38 13.93
N PHE A 105 8.81 4.41 13.48
CA PHE A 105 9.69 3.23 13.51
C PHE A 105 11.17 3.63 13.64
N THR A 106 11.97 2.70 14.08
CA THR A 106 13.43 2.85 14.16
C THR A 106 14.11 1.90 13.20
N LEU A 107 15.07 2.39 12.44
CA LEU A 107 15.98 1.59 11.64
C LEU A 107 17.35 1.51 12.33
N SER A 108 17.91 0.30 12.41
CA SER A 108 19.24 0.08 13.02
C SER A 108 20.27 -0.32 11.97
N GLY A 109 21.51 0.12 12.19
CA GLY A 109 22.66 -0.24 11.37
C GLY A 109 22.68 0.38 9.98
N SER A 110 23.64 -0.07 9.19
CA SER A 110 23.89 0.39 7.83
C SER A 110 23.25 -0.56 6.81
N ASN A 111 21.90 -0.59 6.74
CA ASN A 111 21.24 -1.32 5.68
C ASN A 111 21.22 -0.48 4.40
N SER A 112 21.81 -0.99 3.32
CA SER A 112 21.92 -0.27 2.05
C SER A 112 20.57 0.00 1.37
N VAL A 113 19.54 -0.76 1.73
CA VAL A 113 18.21 -0.68 1.10
C VAL A 113 17.30 0.31 1.83
N SER A 114 17.49 0.51 3.15
CA SER A 114 16.59 1.32 3.98
C SER A 114 17.26 2.41 4.82
N ASN A 115 18.59 2.34 5.09
CA ASN A 115 19.23 3.26 6.07
C ASN A 115 20.68 3.62 5.76
N ARG A 116 21.10 3.67 4.51
CA ARG A 116 22.45 4.07 4.14
C ARG A 116 22.60 5.59 4.19
N SER A 117 23.63 6.08 4.90
CA SER A 117 23.95 7.51 4.97
C SER A 117 24.14 8.14 3.59
N GLY A 118 23.60 9.34 3.41
CA GLY A 118 23.62 10.08 2.15
C GLY A 118 22.61 9.58 1.10
N ASN A 119 21.77 8.62 1.46
CA ASN A 119 20.66 8.17 0.62
C ASN A 119 19.32 8.69 1.16
N TYR A 120 18.39 8.93 0.26
CA TYR A 120 17.05 9.43 0.58
C TYR A 120 16.00 8.35 0.37
N TYR A 121 15.04 8.32 1.26
CA TYR A 121 14.01 7.30 1.32
C TYR A 121 12.61 7.92 1.47
N VAL A 122 11.61 7.15 1.09
CA VAL A 122 10.22 7.37 1.43
C VAL A 122 9.68 6.18 2.21
N SER A 123 8.83 6.44 3.17
CA SER A 123 8.00 5.44 3.84
C SER A 123 6.52 5.76 3.68
N TRP A 124 5.73 4.73 3.46
CA TRP A 124 4.27 4.75 3.57
C TRP A 124 3.93 3.84 4.74
N THR A 125 3.36 4.44 5.78
CA THR A 125 3.03 3.73 7.01
C THR A 125 1.51 3.65 7.14
N PHE A 126 0.98 2.43 7.25
CA PHE A 126 -0.43 2.13 7.41
C PHE A 126 -0.63 1.49 8.78
N ARG A 127 -1.40 2.13 9.67
CA ARG A 127 -1.82 1.58 10.95
C ARG A 127 -3.06 0.71 10.75
N LYS A 128 -3.16 -0.40 11.48
CA LYS A 128 -4.39 -1.20 11.50
C LYS A 128 -5.52 -0.37 12.14
N ALA A 129 -6.64 -0.31 11.44
CA ALA A 129 -7.88 0.29 11.93
C ALA A 129 -9.06 -0.25 11.13
N GLU A 130 -10.22 -0.38 11.79
CA GLU A 130 -11.48 -0.73 11.12
C GLU A 130 -11.76 0.26 9.99
N LYS A 131 -12.34 -0.23 8.90
CA LYS A 131 -12.68 0.56 7.69
C LYS A 131 -11.51 1.31 7.03
N PHE A 132 -10.25 0.95 7.38
CA PHE A 132 -9.06 1.52 6.77
C PHE A 132 -8.08 0.46 6.29
N PHE A 133 -7.39 -0.22 7.22
CA PHE A 133 -6.34 -1.19 6.89
C PHE A 133 -6.27 -2.33 7.91
N ASP A 134 -6.08 -3.54 7.41
CA ASP A 134 -5.77 -4.71 8.25
C ASP A 134 -4.65 -5.54 7.62
N VAL A 135 -3.95 -6.29 8.44
CA VAL A 135 -2.96 -7.27 8.01
C VAL A 135 -3.15 -8.56 8.79
N VAL A 136 -3.20 -9.68 8.08
CA VAL A 136 -3.40 -11.01 8.66
C VAL A 136 -2.40 -12.00 8.10
N THR A 137 -2.00 -12.98 8.91
CA THR A 137 -1.16 -14.11 8.49
C THR A 137 -1.94 -15.41 8.60
N TYR A 138 -1.63 -16.38 7.73
CA TYR A 138 -2.23 -17.70 7.78
C TYR A 138 -1.30 -18.78 7.21
N THR A 139 -1.58 -20.04 7.55
CA THR A 139 -0.89 -21.20 6.95
C THR A 139 -1.81 -21.84 5.94
N GLY A 140 -1.31 -22.12 4.74
CA GLY A 140 -2.03 -22.81 3.69
C GLY A 140 -2.30 -24.27 4.07
N ASP A 141 -3.46 -24.78 3.66
CA ASP A 141 -3.87 -26.17 3.87
C ASP A 141 -4.02 -26.97 2.57
N GLY A 142 -3.82 -26.31 1.42
CA GLY A 142 -3.91 -26.92 0.09
C GLY A 142 -5.34 -27.19 -0.38
N SER A 143 -6.35 -26.78 0.38
CA SER A 143 -7.76 -26.89 -0.05
C SER A 143 -8.03 -25.96 -1.24
N THR A 144 -9.05 -26.27 -2.00
CA THR A 144 -9.48 -25.42 -3.13
C THR A 144 -10.13 -24.13 -2.67
N ASN A 145 -10.58 -24.10 -1.42
CA ASN A 145 -11.25 -22.96 -0.81
C ASN A 145 -11.00 -22.96 0.70
N LYS A 146 -10.16 -22.02 1.17
CA LYS A 146 -9.88 -21.79 2.58
C LYS A 146 -10.36 -20.40 2.97
N THR A 147 -11.22 -20.32 3.96
CA THR A 147 -11.72 -19.06 4.49
C THR A 147 -10.72 -18.46 5.48
N ILE A 148 -10.39 -17.19 5.28
CA ILE A 148 -9.50 -16.39 6.14
C ILE A 148 -10.34 -15.27 6.77
N SER A 149 -10.32 -15.16 8.09
CA SER A 149 -10.97 -14.07 8.82
C SER A 149 -10.08 -12.82 8.87
N HIS A 150 -10.71 -11.65 8.93
CA HIS A 150 -10.07 -10.37 9.11
C HIS A 150 -10.89 -9.44 10.01
N ASN A 151 -10.25 -8.38 10.51
CA ASN A 151 -10.87 -7.39 11.41
C ASN A 151 -11.00 -6.01 10.75
N LEU A 152 -11.08 -5.96 9.42
CA LEU A 152 -11.23 -4.68 8.71
C LEU A 152 -12.57 -3.99 8.99
N GLY A 153 -13.59 -4.71 9.49
CA GLY A 153 -14.91 -4.16 9.80
C GLY A 153 -15.76 -3.75 8.59
N SER A 154 -15.21 -3.90 7.38
CA SER A 154 -15.90 -3.61 6.11
C SER A 154 -15.38 -4.52 5.01
N THR A 155 -16.12 -4.59 3.89
CA THR A 155 -15.66 -5.34 2.72
C THR A 155 -14.40 -4.67 2.13
N PRO A 156 -13.28 -5.38 2.01
CA PRO A 156 -12.08 -4.85 1.40
C PRO A 156 -12.31 -4.28 -0.01
N GLY A 157 -11.63 -3.19 -0.32
CA GLY A 157 -11.53 -2.68 -1.68
C GLY A 157 -10.39 -3.32 -2.46
N MET A 158 -9.28 -3.67 -1.76
CA MET A 158 -8.13 -4.36 -2.31
C MET A 158 -7.54 -5.30 -1.27
N ILE A 159 -7.10 -6.49 -1.72
CA ILE A 159 -6.36 -7.46 -0.92
C ILE A 159 -5.09 -7.86 -1.67
N ILE A 160 -3.95 -7.78 -0.99
CA ILE A 160 -2.65 -8.20 -1.53
C ILE A 160 -2.15 -9.39 -0.72
N VAL A 161 -2.02 -10.56 -1.34
CA VAL A 161 -1.55 -11.80 -0.69
C VAL A 161 -0.16 -12.17 -1.18
N LYS A 162 0.72 -12.54 -0.24
CA LYS A 162 2.06 -13.03 -0.53
C LYS A 162 2.40 -14.24 0.32
N CYS A 163 2.95 -15.28 -0.33
CA CYS A 163 3.62 -16.37 0.38
C CYS A 163 4.91 -15.86 1.03
N THR A 164 5.08 -16.12 2.32
CA THR A 164 6.23 -15.67 3.11
C THR A 164 7.32 -16.72 3.22
N SER A 165 6.99 -18.02 3.12
CA SER A 165 7.91 -19.14 3.27
C SER A 165 8.48 -19.70 1.96
N ALA A 166 7.88 -19.33 0.81
CA ALA A 166 8.31 -19.78 -0.51
C ALA A 166 8.27 -18.65 -1.55
N SER A 167 8.99 -18.90 -2.67
CA SER A 167 9.07 -17.93 -3.78
C SER A 167 7.87 -18.08 -4.70
N TYR A 168 6.80 -17.36 -4.40
CA TYR A 168 5.59 -17.29 -5.21
C TYR A 168 5.29 -15.84 -5.61
N ARG A 169 4.46 -15.66 -6.64
CA ARG A 169 3.95 -14.37 -7.07
C ARG A 169 3.15 -13.68 -5.97
N TRP A 170 2.98 -12.38 -6.10
CA TRP A 170 2.02 -11.59 -5.35
C TRP A 170 0.64 -11.69 -6.01
N ASN A 171 -0.39 -12.05 -5.26
CA ASN A 171 -1.75 -12.03 -5.76
C ASN A 171 -2.45 -10.78 -5.27
N VAL A 172 -2.97 -9.97 -6.19
CA VAL A 172 -3.75 -8.79 -5.88
C VAL A 172 -5.18 -9.00 -6.37
N TRP A 173 -6.10 -8.99 -5.43
CA TRP A 173 -7.51 -8.85 -5.68
C TRP A 173 -7.92 -7.39 -5.52
N HIS A 174 -8.74 -6.90 -6.44
CA HIS A 174 -9.32 -5.57 -6.34
C HIS A 174 -10.81 -5.67 -6.70
N ARG A 175 -11.66 -4.96 -5.97
CA ARG A 175 -13.13 -5.03 -6.11
C ARG A 175 -13.64 -4.73 -7.54
N SER A 176 -12.85 -4.07 -8.35
CA SER A 176 -13.21 -3.69 -9.72
C SER A 176 -12.66 -4.60 -10.80
N LEU A 177 -11.93 -5.67 -10.46
CA LEU A 177 -11.52 -6.69 -11.41
C LEU A 177 -12.74 -7.47 -11.94
N THR A 178 -12.55 -8.15 -13.04
CA THR A 178 -13.62 -8.95 -13.66
C THR A 178 -14.18 -9.96 -12.66
N ASN A 179 -15.49 -9.93 -12.45
CA ASN A 179 -16.23 -10.80 -11.52
C ASN A 179 -15.78 -10.79 -10.05
N ALA A 180 -14.96 -9.84 -9.62
CA ALA A 180 -14.36 -9.84 -8.29
C ALA A 180 -15.39 -9.93 -7.16
N THR A 181 -16.49 -9.19 -7.23
CA THR A 181 -17.52 -9.11 -6.18
C THR A 181 -18.58 -10.21 -6.27
N THR A 182 -18.55 -11.04 -7.30
CA THR A 182 -19.55 -12.12 -7.52
C THR A 182 -18.91 -13.51 -7.54
N ASN A 183 -17.57 -13.57 -7.56
CA ASN A 183 -16.84 -14.82 -7.63
C ASN A 183 -16.68 -15.43 -6.23
N THR A 184 -17.15 -16.67 -6.06
CA THR A 184 -17.02 -17.46 -4.82
C THR A 184 -16.02 -18.60 -4.95
N ASN A 185 -15.26 -18.65 -6.06
CA ASN A 185 -14.29 -19.71 -6.31
C ASN A 185 -12.89 -19.15 -6.56
N PRO A 186 -11.98 -19.27 -5.58
CA PRO A 186 -10.61 -18.77 -5.72
C PRO A 186 -9.83 -19.37 -6.90
N SER A 187 -10.16 -20.60 -7.33
CA SER A 187 -9.51 -21.23 -8.48
C SER A 187 -9.97 -20.66 -9.83
N ASN A 188 -10.94 -19.77 -9.83
CA ASN A 188 -11.47 -19.10 -11.02
C ASN A 188 -11.57 -17.58 -10.79
N ALA A 189 -10.62 -17.01 -10.07
CA ALA A 189 -10.57 -15.60 -9.77
C ALA A 189 -9.76 -14.82 -10.82
N TYR A 190 -10.17 -13.57 -11.08
CA TYR A 190 -9.31 -12.61 -11.76
C TYR A 190 -8.38 -11.96 -10.76
N ILE A 191 -7.12 -11.84 -11.10
CA ILE A 191 -6.07 -11.24 -10.27
C ILE A 191 -5.19 -10.30 -11.08
N LEU A 192 -4.51 -9.41 -10.36
CA LEU A 192 -3.30 -8.73 -10.79
C LEU A 192 -2.10 -9.31 -10.03
N LYS A 193 -0.90 -9.11 -10.57
CA LYS A 193 0.37 -9.46 -9.92
C LYS A 193 1.11 -8.19 -9.57
N LEU A 194 1.49 -8.01 -8.31
CA LEU A 194 2.13 -6.76 -7.88
C LEU A 194 3.54 -6.60 -8.44
N GLU A 195 4.25 -7.71 -8.63
CA GLU A 195 5.65 -7.74 -9.11
C GLU A 195 5.82 -7.69 -10.62
N THR A 196 4.72 -7.65 -11.39
CA THR A 196 4.77 -7.66 -12.85
C THR A 196 4.01 -6.50 -13.48
N THR A 197 4.21 -6.32 -14.79
CA THR A 197 3.45 -5.39 -15.62
C THR A 197 2.16 -5.99 -16.18
N ASP A 198 1.85 -7.26 -15.92
CA ASP A 198 0.75 -7.98 -16.55
C ASP A 198 -0.61 -7.29 -16.35
N ALA A 199 -1.48 -7.44 -17.33
CA ALA A 199 -2.90 -7.14 -17.19
C ALA A 199 -3.59 -8.10 -16.20
N GLU A 200 -4.84 -7.82 -15.84
CA GLU A 200 -5.63 -8.79 -15.08
C GLU A 200 -5.73 -10.12 -15.83
N GLU A 201 -5.61 -11.20 -15.09
CA GLU A 201 -5.69 -12.55 -15.65
C GLU A 201 -6.64 -13.42 -14.85
N LEU A 202 -7.34 -14.31 -15.55
CA LEU A 202 -8.07 -15.41 -14.92
C LEU A 202 -7.07 -16.46 -14.44
N THR A 203 -6.98 -16.69 -13.13
CA THR A 203 -6.05 -17.66 -12.59
C THR A 203 -6.70 -19.03 -12.40
N SER A 204 -6.03 -20.08 -12.86
CA SER A 204 -6.35 -21.46 -12.52
C SER A 204 -5.51 -22.04 -11.38
N SER A 205 -4.56 -21.24 -10.88
CA SER A 205 -3.56 -21.67 -9.89
C SER A 205 -3.76 -21.02 -8.52
N GLY A 206 -4.92 -20.45 -8.31
CA GLY A 206 -5.36 -19.89 -7.04
C GLY A 206 -5.28 -18.37 -6.97
N GLY A 207 -6.29 -17.83 -6.35
CA GLY A 207 -6.51 -16.40 -6.13
C GLY A 207 -7.34 -16.18 -4.88
N ILE A 208 -8.11 -15.09 -4.91
CA ILE A 208 -8.92 -14.59 -3.81
C ILE A 208 -10.37 -14.47 -4.31
N ALA A 209 -11.32 -14.93 -3.51
CA ALA A 209 -12.75 -14.87 -3.84
C ALA A 209 -13.60 -14.72 -2.57
N ASP A 210 -14.90 -14.65 -2.72
CA ASP A 210 -15.93 -14.57 -1.64
C ASP A 210 -15.56 -13.52 -0.58
N VAL A 211 -15.16 -12.34 -1.05
CA VAL A 211 -14.69 -11.25 -0.19
C VAL A 211 -15.88 -10.52 0.41
N ASN A 212 -15.93 -10.47 1.74
CA ASN A 212 -17.01 -9.81 2.49
C ASN A 212 -16.44 -9.01 3.68
N GLY A 213 -17.30 -8.51 4.57
CA GLY A 213 -16.92 -7.62 5.67
C GLY A 213 -16.11 -8.27 6.80
N SER A 214 -15.93 -9.58 6.81
CA SER A 214 -15.25 -10.32 7.89
C SER A 214 -14.34 -11.45 7.41
N THR A 215 -14.51 -11.90 6.16
CA THR A 215 -13.73 -13.01 5.60
C THR A 215 -13.46 -12.81 4.11
N PHE A 216 -12.46 -13.54 3.63
CA PHE A 216 -12.21 -13.81 2.21
C PHE A 216 -11.71 -15.23 2.03
N ASP A 217 -11.96 -15.80 0.87
CA ASP A 217 -11.52 -17.15 0.55
C ASP A 217 -10.27 -17.14 -0.32
N VAL A 218 -9.35 -18.06 -0.04
CA VAL A 218 -8.12 -18.27 -0.81
C VAL A 218 -8.04 -19.71 -1.29
N GLY A 219 -7.43 -19.92 -2.46
CA GLY A 219 -7.24 -21.26 -2.99
C GLY A 219 -6.03 -21.38 -3.90
N GLY A 220 -5.62 -22.61 -4.19
CA GLY A 220 -4.54 -22.94 -5.11
C GLY A 220 -3.13 -22.61 -4.58
N VAL A 221 -2.13 -22.95 -5.39
CA VAL A 221 -0.72 -22.98 -4.97
C VAL A 221 -0.19 -21.61 -4.55
N PHE A 222 -0.65 -20.52 -5.18
CA PHE A 222 -0.08 -19.20 -4.95
C PHE A 222 -0.72 -18.43 -3.78
N ALA A 223 -1.83 -18.94 -3.25
CA ALA A 223 -2.52 -18.31 -2.12
C ALA A 223 -2.87 -19.27 -0.99
N ASN A 224 -2.76 -20.61 -1.18
CA ASN A 224 -3.12 -21.61 -0.18
C ASN A 224 -2.34 -22.93 -0.28
N ASN A 225 -1.05 -22.90 -0.66
CA ASN A 225 -0.25 -24.13 -0.73
C ASN A 225 -0.06 -24.75 0.66
N THR A 226 -0.17 -26.08 0.75
CA THR A 226 -0.11 -26.83 2.02
C THR A 226 1.19 -26.55 2.79
N GLY A 227 1.05 -26.12 4.04
CA GLY A 227 2.16 -25.92 4.97
C GLY A 227 2.95 -24.62 4.76
N GLU A 228 2.71 -23.91 3.66
CA GLU A 228 3.33 -22.60 3.42
C GLU A 228 2.64 -21.51 4.26
N THR A 229 3.38 -20.49 4.64
CA THR A 229 2.84 -19.33 5.36
C THR A 229 2.60 -18.18 4.41
N PHE A 230 1.59 -17.39 4.71
CA PHE A 230 1.14 -16.25 3.89
C PHE A 230 0.86 -15.03 4.75
N VAL A 231 0.96 -13.86 4.13
CA VAL A 231 0.44 -12.59 4.65
C VAL A 231 -0.55 -12.00 3.66
N ALA A 232 -1.61 -11.41 4.19
CA ALA A 232 -2.57 -10.62 3.42
C ALA A 232 -2.65 -9.21 3.98
N TYR A 233 -2.53 -8.22 3.10
CA TYR A 233 -2.76 -6.79 3.39
C TYR A 233 -4.11 -6.40 2.81
N LEU A 234 -5.01 -5.91 3.66
CA LEU A 234 -6.37 -5.56 3.32
C LEU A 234 -6.56 -4.05 3.41
N PHE A 235 -6.98 -3.45 2.33
CA PHE A 235 -7.30 -2.04 2.22
C PHE A 235 -8.81 -1.88 2.09
N ALA A 236 -9.42 -1.04 2.91
CA ALA A 236 -10.85 -0.78 2.87
C ALA A 236 -11.25 0.01 1.60
N HIS A 237 -12.53 0.23 1.48
CA HIS A 237 -13.11 1.13 0.51
C HIS A 237 -14.28 1.84 1.18
N ASN A 238 -14.09 3.08 1.50
CA ASN A 238 -15.19 3.89 1.98
C ASN A 238 -16.03 4.41 0.80
N ASN A 239 -17.33 4.50 1.02
CA ASN A 239 -18.29 5.01 0.05
C ASN A 239 -19.48 5.63 0.78
N ASP A 240 -19.24 6.78 1.37
CA ASP A 240 -20.14 7.50 2.28
C ASP A 240 -20.45 6.69 3.56
N ASP A 241 -19.52 5.82 3.97
CA ASP A 241 -19.62 4.96 5.15
C ASP A 241 -18.32 4.95 5.99
N GLY A 242 -17.44 5.89 5.75
CA GLY A 242 -16.29 6.17 6.60
C GLY A 242 -16.71 6.61 7.99
N GLU A 243 -15.87 6.34 9.00
CA GLU A 243 -16.15 6.67 10.41
C GLU A 243 -15.02 7.52 10.99
N TYR A 244 -14.49 8.45 10.17
CA TYR A 244 -13.35 9.26 10.52
C TYR A 244 -13.70 10.75 10.61
N GLY A 245 -12.77 11.55 11.15
CA GLY A 245 -12.97 12.97 11.35
C GLY A 245 -13.85 13.31 12.53
N GLU A 246 -14.11 14.60 12.74
CA GLU A 246 -14.84 15.13 13.89
C GLU A 246 -16.31 14.65 13.93
N GLY A 247 -16.92 14.42 12.76
CA GLY A 247 -18.28 13.93 12.60
C GLY A 247 -18.41 12.40 12.60
N ALA A 248 -17.29 11.67 12.58
CA ALA A 248 -17.25 10.24 12.34
C ALA A 248 -17.99 9.82 11.05
N ASP A 249 -17.89 10.62 10.00
CA ASP A 249 -18.57 10.43 8.71
C ASP A 249 -17.66 10.71 7.49
N GLU A 250 -16.34 10.87 7.70
CA GLU A 250 -15.41 11.13 6.61
C GLU A 250 -14.88 9.84 5.99
N ASP A 251 -14.87 9.79 4.65
CA ASP A 251 -14.14 8.78 3.88
C ASP A 251 -12.67 9.17 3.78
N ILE A 252 -11.75 8.21 3.99
CA ILE A 252 -10.30 8.44 3.92
C ILE A 252 -9.55 7.46 3.01
N ILE A 253 -10.24 6.41 2.52
CA ILE A 253 -9.66 5.39 1.64
C ILE A 253 -10.65 4.98 0.55
N LYS A 254 -10.20 4.97 -0.70
CA LYS A 254 -11.03 4.61 -1.85
C LYS A 254 -10.30 3.67 -2.79
N CYS A 255 -10.90 2.53 -3.10
CA CYS A 255 -10.46 1.58 -4.12
C CYS A 255 -11.47 1.59 -5.26
N GLY A 256 -11.12 2.16 -6.39
CA GLY A 256 -12.03 2.36 -7.52
C GLY A 256 -11.41 2.03 -8.86
N LYS A 257 -12.15 2.29 -9.92
CA LYS A 257 -11.66 2.21 -11.30
C LYS A 257 -12.13 3.42 -12.09
N TYR A 258 -11.35 3.76 -13.08
CA TYR A 258 -11.72 4.72 -14.10
C TYR A 258 -11.34 4.18 -15.48
N THR A 259 -11.85 4.80 -16.52
CA THR A 259 -11.47 4.51 -17.92
C THR A 259 -10.71 5.71 -18.44
N GLY A 260 -9.49 5.48 -18.94
CA GLY A 260 -8.67 6.50 -19.57
C GLY A 260 -9.38 7.11 -20.79
N THR A 261 -9.19 8.39 -21.00
CA THR A 261 -9.85 9.15 -22.06
C THR A 261 -8.88 9.66 -23.13
N GLY A 262 -7.57 9.55 -22.87
CA GLY A 262 -6.53 10.18 -23.70
C GLY A 262 -6.54 11.71 -23.64
N SER A 263 -7.16 12.28 -22.62
CA SER A 263 -7.22 13.72 -22.35
C SER A 263 -7.31 13.96 -20.85
N SER A 264 -7.30 15.20 -20.38
CA SER A 264 -7.45 15.49 -18.95
C SER A 264 -8.69 14.78 -18.35
N LEU A 265 -8.51 14.05 -17.27
CA LEU A 265 -9.53 13.23 -16.61
C LEU A 265 -9.54 13.51 -15.11
N ASN A 266 -10.68 13.91 -14.58
CA ASN A 266 -10.91 14.00 -13.15
C ASN A 266 -11.38 12.65 -12.59
N VAL A 267 -10.71 12.19 -11.53
CA VAL A 267 -11.09 11.00 -10.77
C VAL A 267 -11.55 11.48 -9.39
N ASP A 268 -12.83 11.34 -9.14
CA ASP A 268 -13.45 11.76 -7.87
C ASP A 268 -13.33 10.65 -6.82
N LEU A 269 -12.84 11.01 -5.65
CA LEU A 269 -12.66 10.12 -4.49
C LEU A 269 -13.56 10.51 -3.32
N GLY A 270 -14.09 11.74 -3.32
CA GLY A 270 -14.76 12.37 -2.18
C GLY A 270 -13.81 13.12 -1.24
N PHE A 271 -12.48 12.96 -1.39
CA PHE A 271 -11.45 13.61 -0.58
C PHE A 271 -10.17 13.86 -1.39
N GLU A 272 -9.30 14.74 -0.91
CA GLU A 272 -7.98 14.99 -1.50
C GLU A 272 -7.00 13.87 -1.13
N PRO A 273 -6.43 13.13 -2.11
CA PRO A 273 -5.55 12.01 -1.81
C PRO A 273 -4.14 12.48 -1.41
N GLN A 274 -3.59 11.88 -0.37
CA GLN A 274 -2.18 12.00 0.01
C GLN A 274 -1.28 10.99 -0.70
N TRP A 275 -1.86 9.86 -1.12
CA TRP A 275 -1.17 8.75 -1.79
C TRP A 275 -2.12 8.08 -2.79
N VAL A 276 -1.58 7.74 -3.96
CA VAL A 276 -2.34 7.08 -5.03
C VAL A 276 -1.50 5.96 -5.61
N MET A 277 -2.10 4.77 -5.76
CA MET A 277 -1.52 3.65 -6.49
C MET A 277 -2.42 3.28 -7.66
N ILE A 278 -1.86 3.23 -8.87
CA ILE A 278 -2.61 2.96 -10.10
C ILE A 278 -2.02 1.76 -10.83
N LYS A 279 -2.89 0.94 -11.41
CA LYS A 279 -2.53 -0.15 -12.33
C LYS A 279 -3.50 -0.20 -13.50
N ARG A 280 -2.96 -0.22 -14.69
CA ARG A 280 -3.74 -0.53 -15.89
C ARG A 280 -4.11 -2.03 -15.86
N ALA A 281 -5.41 -2.33 -15.81
CA ALA A 281 -5.90 -3.70 -15.67
C ALA A 281 -6.09 -4.42 -17.01
N ASN A 282 -6.36 -3.70 -18.10
CA ASN A 282 -6.71 -4.29 -19.40
C ASN A 282 -5.53 -4.44 -20.37
N ALA A 283 -4.32 -4.07 -19.97
CA ALA A 283 -3.09 -4.24 -20.77
C ALA A 283 -1.87 -4.25 -19.85
N SER A 284 -0.72 -4.72 -20.38
CA SER A 284 0.55 -4.71 -19.66
C SER A 284 1.06 -3.29 -19.49
N ASP A 285 1.34 -2.91 -18.25
CA ASP A 285 1.94 -1.64 -17.87
C ASP A 285 2.49 -1.70 -16.45
N ASP A 286 3.35 -0.78 -16.04
CA ASP A 286 3.84 -0.71 -14.68
C ASP A 286 2.73 -0.36 -13.68
N TRP A 287 2.87 -0.79 -12.45
CA TRP A 287 2.21 -0.17 -11.31
C TRP A 287 2.89 1.16 -11.03
N VAL A 288 2.12 2.15 -10.62
CA VAL A 288 2.67 3.46 -10.25
C VAL A 288 2.15 3.93 -8.91
N MET A 289 3.01 4.62 -8.18
CA MET A 289 2.71 5.22 -6.89
C MET A 289 3.14 6.68 -6.87
N TYR A 290 2.23 7.53 -6.45
CA TYR A 290 2.44 8.94 -6.22
C TYR A 290 2.07 9.31 -4.80
N ASP A 291 2.72 10.33 -4.24
CA ASP A 291 2.34 10.91 -2.96
C ASP A 291 2.71 12.38 -2.86
N VAL A 292 2.03 13.09 -1.95
CA VAL A 292 2.18 14.53 -1.77
C VAL A 292 3.57 14.93 -1.26
N MET A 293 4.24 14.06 -0.50
CA MET A 293 5.56 14.37 0.08
C MET A 293 6.69 14.32 -0.95
N ARG A 294 6.55 13.48 -2.00
CA ARG A 294 7.51 13.42 -3.12
C ARG A 294 7.17 14.41 -4.23
N GLY A 295 5.99 14.94 -4.22
CA GLY A 295 5.46 15.90 -5.17
C GLY A 295 4.37 15.30 -6.05
N MET A 296 3.14 15.70 -5.77
CA MET A 296 1.99 15.65 -6.67
C MET A 296 1.59 17.10 -6.94
N PRO A 297 2.42 17.90 -7.64
CA PRO A 297 2.19 19.32 -7.80
C PRO A 297 1.15 19.60 -8.89
N VAL A 298 0.51 20.74 -8.79
CA VAL A 298 -0.33 21.24 -9.87
C VAL A 298 0.55 21.74 -11.03
N GLY A 299 0.51 21.03 -12.15
CA GLY A 299 1.08 21.50 -13.42
C GLY A 299 2.57 21.25 -13.62
N SER A 300 3.17 20.23 -13.00
CA SER A 300 4.54 19.79 -13.29
C SER A 300 4.74 18.29 -13.05
N ASP A 301 5.86 17.73 -13.50
CA ASP A 301 6.19 16.32 -13.45
C ASP A 301 6.03 15.72 -12.04
N SER A 302 5.08 14.81 -11.88
CA SER A 302 4.86 14.11 -10.61
C SER A 302 5.92 13.03 -10.38
N ALA A 303 6.45 12.96 -9.16
CA ALA A 303 7.46 11.97 -8.79
C ALA A 303 6.85 10.56 -8.71
N GLU A 304 7.28 9.67 -9.62
CA GLU A 304 6.76 8.32 -9.76
C GLU A 304 7.67 7.27 -9.11
N LEU A 305 7.09 6.28 -8.47
CA LEU A 305 7.73 5.03 -8.10
C LEU A 305 6.88 3.84 -8.56
N ASN A 306 7.54 2.74 -8.90
CA ASN A 306 6.90 1.55 -9.44
C ASN A 306 6.99 0.38 -8.45
N PRO A 307 5.90 -0.04 -7.81
CA PRO A 307 5.88 -1.18 -6.89
C PRO A 307 6.44 -2.48 -7.46
N ASN A 308 6.31 -2.68 -8.77
CA ASN A 308 6.81 -3.84 -9.50
C ASN A 308 8.27 -3.72 -9.95
N ALA A 309 8.96 -2.62 -9.66
CA ALA A 309 10.32 -2.40 -10.13
C ALA A 309 11.27 -1.91 -9.03
N SER A 310 12.57 -2.07 -9.27
CA SER A 310 13.62 -1.55 -8.39
C SER A 310 14.11 -0.15 -8.80
N TYR A 311 13.47 0.46 -9.78
CA TYR A 311 13.90 1.75 -10.33
C TYR A 311 13.99 2.83 -9.26
N ALA A 312 14.87 3.78 -9.52
CA ALA A 312 14.90 5.04 -8.80
C ALA A 312 13.59 5.80 -9.02
N GLU A 313 13.34 6.76 -8.16
CA GLU A 313 12.28 7.73 -8.38
C GLU A 313 12.54 8.47 -9.70
N ASN A 314 11.60 8.37 -10.60
CA ASN A 314 11.59 9.11 -11.83
C ASN A 314 10.74 10.37 -11.63
N GLY A 315 11.41 11.51 -11.43
CA GLY A 315 10.85 12.76 -11.90
C GLY A 315 10.97 12.73 -13.42
N TYR A 316 9.91 12.48 -14.13
CA TYR A 316 9.99 12.35 -15.56
C TYR A 316 10.31 13.72 -16.18
N PHE A 317 11.53 13.85 -16.67
CA PHE A 317 11.97 15.02 -17.42
C PHE A 317 11.58 14.85 -18.88
N GLY A 318 10.31 15.07 -19.21
CA GLY A 318 9.86 15.00 -20.61
C GLY A 318 8.36 15.14 -20.77
N SER A 319 7.95 16.00 -21.62
CA SER A 319 6.62 16.55 -21.90
C SER A 319 5.50 15.57 -22.31
N SER A 320 5.48 14.33 -21.85
CA SER A 320 4.52 13.33 -22.32
C SER A 320 3.91 12.43 -21.27
N GLN A 321 4.23 12.61 -19.98
CA GLN A 321 3.63 11.80 -18.92
C GLN A 321 2.48 12.56 -18.24
N PRO A 322 1.42 11.86 -17.82
CA PRO A 322 0.32 12.50 -17.12
C PRO A 322 0.80 12.94 -15.74
N ASP A 323 0.64 14.22 -15.47
CA ASP A 323 0.73 14.73 -14.10
C ASP A 323 -0.50 14.28 -13.33
N ILE A 324 -0.29 13.86 -12.09
CA ILE A 324 -1.36 13.68 -11.12
C ILE A 324 -1.45 14.95 -10.28
N ASN A 325 -2.56 15.66 -10.41
CA ASN A 325 -2.83 16.88 -9.66
C ASN A 325 -3.94 16.62 -8.66
N PRO A 326 -3.68 16.62 -7.34
CA PRO A 326 -4.73 16.50 -6.34
C PRO A 326 -5.63 17.73 -6.34
N TYR A 327 -6.89 17.53 -6.01
CA TYR A 327 -7.86 18.58 -5.71
C TYR A 327 -8.76 18.12 -4.57
N ALA A 328 -9.58 19.00 -4.02
CA ALA A 328 -10.30 18.79 -2.76
C ALA A 328 -11.15 17.49 -2.68
N SER A 329 -11.60 16.93 -3.82
CA SER A 329 -12.39 15.69 -3.83
C SER A 329 -11.77 14.58 -4.67
N GLY A 330 -10.49 14.67 -5.06
CA GLY A 330 -9.86 13.64 -5.87
C GLY A 330 -8.56 14.09 -6.52
N PHE A 331 -8.32 13.58 -7.73
CA PHE A 331 -7.15 13.98 -8.53
C PHE A 331 -7.48 14.07 -10.01
N THR A 332 -6.72 14.90 -10.71
CA THR A 332 -6.77 15.02 -12.16
C THR A 332 -5.57 14.32 -12.78
N LEU A 333 -5.82 13.44 -13.74
CA LEU A 333 -4.79 12.94 -14.64
C LEU A 333 -4.68 13.87 -15.82
N GLN A 334 -3.48 14.40 -16.09
CA GLN A 334 -3.23 15.26 -17.22
C GLN A 334 -2.39 14.53 -18.28
N GLY A 335 -2.65 14.82 -19.55
CA GLY A 335 -1.90 14.26 -20.66
C GLY A 335 -2.63 13.17 -21.44
N THR A 336 -1.99 12.75 -22.52
CA THR A 336 -2.55 11.81 -23.51
C THR A 336 -1.83 10.46 -23.49
N SER A 337 -0.87 10.27 -22.57
CA SER A 337 -0.05 9.07 -22.59
C SER A 337 -0.69 7.92 -21.83
N SER A 338 -0.83 6.79 -22.51
CA SER A 338 -0.80 5.49 -21.86
C SER A 338 0.48 5.42 -20.98
N PRO A 339 0.41 4.97 -19.73
CA PRO A 339 -0.47 3.91 -19.25
C PRO A 339 -1.64 4.32 -18.35
N TYR A 340 -1.78 5.59 -18.01
CA TYR A 340 -2.70 5.97 -16.91
C TYR A 340 -3.99 6.65 -17.40
N ASN A 341 -4.02 7.13 -18.66
CA ASN A 341 -5.17 7.86 -19.18
C ASN A 341 -5.48 7.52 -20.65
#